data_8c3da376218421e068faadf77b456cb3
#
_entry.id   8c3da376218421e068faadf77b456cb3
#
_cell.length_a   1.000
_cell.length_b   1.000
_cell.length_c   1.000
_cell.angle_alpha   90.00
_cell.angle_beta   90.00
_cell.angle_gamma   90.00
#
_symmetry.space_group_name_H-M   'P 1'
#
loop_
_entity.id
_entity.type
_entity.pdbx_description
1 polymer ?
#
loop_
_entity_poly.entity_id
_entity_poly.type
_entity_poly.pdbx_seq_one_letter_code
_entity_poly.pdbx_strand_id
1 'polypeptide(L)'
;SKVKTAKVKNSAGKILEYKISLNTSVIVNDYLTNKEIVNHEFNYYSPYKVQEQHSETVKLENKTLENLLNKVYQDLIIQMSSNMLNWW
;
A
#
# COMPACT_ATOMS: atom_id res chain seq x y z
N SER A 1 5.26 5.14 1.99
CA SER A 1 6.21 4.45 2.86
C SER A 1 5.65 3.12 3.34
N LYS A 2 6.52 2.17 3.58
CA LYS A 2 6.18 0.84 4.06
C LYS A 2 6.45 0.76 5.56
N VAL A 3 5.48 0.28 6.33
CA VAL A 3 5.63 0.05 7.77
C VAL A 3 5.22 -1.38 8.10
N LYS A 4 6.08 -2.09 8.82
CA LYS A 4 5.82 -3.45 9.30
C LYS A 4 5.58 -3.40 10.82
N THR A 5 4.45 -3.89 11.26
CA THR A 5 4.06 -3.84 12.67
C THR A 5 3.64 -5.23 13.15
N ALA A 6 4.11 -5.63 14.33
CA ALA A 6 3.66 -6.86 14.98
C ALA A 6 2.22 -6.67 15.45
N LYS A 7 1.32 -7.60 15.06
CA LYS A 7 -0.10 -7.48 15.35
C LYS A 7 -0.57 -8.45 16.42
N VAL A 8 -0.06 -9.70 16.40
CA VAL A 8 -0.49 -10.76 17.31
C VAL A 8 0.74 -11.46 17.89
N LYS A 9 0.74 -11.65 19.22
CA LYS A 9 1.78 -12.40 19.93
C LYS A 9 1.13 -13.51 20.76
N ASN A 10 1.83 -14.64 20.92
CA ASN A 10 1.38 -15.68 21.83
C ASN A 10 1.79 -15.38 23.27
N SER A 11 1.42 -16.26 24.22
CA SER A 11 1.69 -16.07 25.65
C SER A 11 3.18 -16.04 25.99
N ALA A 12 4.04 -16.60 25.13
CA ALA A 12 5.50 -16.59 25.29
C ALA A 12 6.15 -15.36 24.64
N GLY A 13 5.37 -14.44 24.09
CA GLY A 13 5.86 -13.24 23.42
C GLY A 13 6.27 -13.44 21.98
N LYS A 14 6.07 -14.64 21.41
CA LYS A 14 6.39 -14.93 20.02
C LYS A 14 5.38 -14.23 19.10
N ILE A 15 5.89 -13.54 18.08
CA ILE A 15 5.04 -12.85 17.11
C ILE A 15 4.39 -13.86 16.17
N LEU A 16 3.06 -13.84 16.08
CA LEU A 16 2.27 -14.73 15.22
C LEU A 16 1.78 -14.07 13.95
N GLU A 17 1.68 -12.75 13.94
CA GLU A 17 1.14 -12.01 12.82
C GLU A 17 1.77 -10.62 12.74
N TYR A 18 2.06 -10.19 11.51
CA TYR A 18 2.50 -8.83 11.21
C TYR A 18 1.47 -8.13 10.35
N LYS A 19 1.52 -6.82 10.36
CA LYS A 19 0.75 -5.95 9.46
C LYS A 19 1.72 -5.11 8.65
N ILE A 20 1.54 -5.09 7.32
CA ILE A 20 2.24 -4.17 6.43
C ILE A 20 1.31 -3.02 6.11
N SER A 21 1.77 -1.80 6.32
CA SER A 21 1.07 -0.58 5.91
C SER A 21 1.85 0.11 4.82
N LEU A 22 1.14 0.56 3.79
CA LEU A 22 1.73 1.28 2.66
C LEU A 22 1.01 2.61 2.52
N ASN A 23 1.77 3.71 2.65
CA ASN A 23 1.26 5.06 2.49
C ASN A 23 1.92 5.69 1.26
N THR A 24 1.12 6.16 0.33
CA THR A 24 1.61 6.75 -0.91
C THR A 24 0.86 8.04 -1.18
N SER A 25 1.62 9.12 -1.43
CA SER A 25 1.05 10.40 -1.83
C SER A 25 1.36 10.64 -3.30
N VAL A 26 0.32 11.04 -4.06
CA VAL A 26 0.46 11.34 -5.48
C VAL A 26 -0.03 12.75 -5.74
N ILE A 27 0.82 13.55 -6.36
CA ILE A 27 0.50 14.92 -6.77
C ILE A 27 0.80 15.05 -8.26
N VAL A 28 -0.21 15.44 -9.03
CA VAL A 28 -0.07 15.71 -10.46
C VAL A 28 -0.42 17.16 -10.73
N ASN A 29 0.50 17.90 -11.34
CA ASN A 29 0.31 19.32 -11.64
C ASN A 29 0.19 19.55 -13.14
N ASP A 30 -0.65 20.53 -13.51
CA ASP A 30 -0.68 21.02 -14.87
C ASP A 30 0.59 21.82 -15.14
N TYR A 31 1.34 21.44 -16.15
CA TYR A 31 2.61 22.06 -16.48
C TYR A 31 2.44 23.51 -16.94
N LEU A 32 1.37 23.81 -17.69
CA LEU A 32 1.14 25.14 -18.26
C LEU A 32 0.63 26.16 -17.26
N THR A 33 -0.31 25.73 -16.41
CA THR A 33 -0.94 26.62 -15.43
C THR A 33 -0.35 26.51 -14.04
N ASN A 34 0.51 25.54 -13.83
CA ASN A 34 1.07 25.19 -12.52
C ASN A 34 -0.01 24.89 -11.48
N LYS A 35 -1.15 24.43 -11.95
CA LYS A 35 -2.29 24.10 -11.11
C LYS A 35 -2.27 22.63 -10.75
N GLU A 36 -2.55 22.33 -9.49
CA GLU A 36 -2.64 20.96 -9.00
C GLU A 36 -3.88 20.27 -9.56
N ILE A 37 -3.68 19.17 -10.30
CA ILE A 37 -4.75 18.41 -10.93
C ILE A 37 -5.22 17.28 -10.02
N VAL A 38 -4.25 16.52 -9.49
CA VAL A 38 -4.49 15.39 -8.60
C VAL A 38 -3.62 15.57 -7.36
N ASN A 39 -4.25 15.49 -6.22
CA ASN A 39 -3.57 15.41 -4.94
C ASN A 39 -4.32 14.35 -4.14
N HIS A 40 -3.75 13.16 -4.08
CA HIS A 40 -4.41 12.05 -3.43
C HIS A 40 -3.42 11.24 -2.62
N GLU A 41 -3.83 10.84 -1.43
CA GLU A 41 -3.05 10.01 -0.54
C GLU A 41 -3.71 8.65 -0.42
N PHE A 42 -2.94 7.60 -0.69
CA PHE A 42 -3.39 6.22 -0.57
C PHE A 42 -2.77 5.59 0.67
N ASN A 43 -3.63 5.03 1.53
CA ASN A 43 -3.21 4.35 2.75
C ASN A 43 -3.82 2.97 2.77
N TYR A 44 -2.99 1.95 2.65
CA TYR A 44 -3.43 0.56 2.65
C TYR A 44 -2.65 -0.23 3.67
N TYR A 45 -3.28 -1.26 4.20
CA TYR A 45 -2.61 -2.21 5.07
C TYR A 45 -3.12 -3.61 4.80
N SER A 46 -2.29 -4.60 5.12
CA SER A 46 -2.67 -6.00 5.04
C SER A 46 -1.93 -6.80 6.12
N PRO A 47 -2.62 -7.66 6.86
CA PRO A 47 -1.98 -8.55 7.80
C PRO A 47 -1.42 -9.77 7.07
N TYR A 48 -0.40 -10.40 7.63
CA TYR A 48 0.06 -11.71 7.19
C TYR A 48 0.57 -12.50 8.39
N LYS A 49 0.34 -13.82 8.35
CA LYS A 49 0.71 -14.71 9.45
C LYS A 49 2.15 -15.17 9.31
N VAL A 50 2.83 -15.30 10.45
CA VAL A 50 4.16 -15.87 10.51
C VAL A 50 4.05 -17.37 10.22
N GLN A 51 4.87 -17.87 9.31
CA GLN A 51 4.92 -19.27 8.93
C GLN A 51 5.97 -20.01 9.76
N GLU A 52 5.91 -21.34 9.77
CA GLU A 52 6.88 -22.16 10.52
C GLU A 52 8.32 -21.95 10.05
N GLN A 53 8.49 -21.81 8.72
CA GLN A 53 9.80 -21.56 8.14
C GLN A 53 9.93 -20.07 7.81
N HIS A 54 11.07 -19.50 8.17
CA HIS A 54 11.32 -18.08 7.89
C HIS A 54 11.24 -17.74 6.41
N SER A 55 11.73 -18.61 5.53
CA SER A 55 11.65 -18.40 4.08
C SER A 55 10.21 -18.28 3.58
N GLU A 56 9.29 -19.04 4.16
CA GLU A 56 7.88 -18.96 3.82
C GLU A 56 7.25 -17.65 4.29
N THR A 57 7.65 -17.18 5.48
CA THR A 57 7.20 -15.87 5.99
C THR A 57 7.66 -14.74 5.08
N VAL A 58 8.92 -14.78 4.61
CA VAL A 58 9.46 -13.77 3.69
C VAL A 58 8.71 -13.77 2.36
N LYS A 59 8.40 -14.95 1.81
CA LYS A 59 7.63 -15.05 0.57
C LYS A 59 6.22 -14.45 0.74
N LEU A 60 5.58 -14.74 1.86
CA LEU A 60 4.26 -14.21 2.16
C LEU A 60 4.27 -12.69 2.34
N GLU A 61 5.30 -12.17 3.02
CA GLU A 61 5.50 -10.74 3.18
C GLU A 61 5.65 -10.05 1.82
N ASN A 62 6.49 -10.60 0.94
CA ASN A 62 6.73 -10.05 -0.39
C ASN A 62 5.46 -10.08 -1.25
N LYS A 63 4.68 -11.17 -1.17
CA LYS A 63 3.42 -11.26 -1.89
C LYS A 63 2.39 -10.26 -1.38
N THR A 64 2.32 -10.08 -0.07
CA THR A 64 1.41 -9.11 0.55
C THR A 64 1.74 -7.69 0.10
N LEU A 65 3.03 -7.33 0.10
CA LEU A 65 3.50 -6.03 -0.37
C LEU A 65 3.18 -5.83 -1.86
N GLU A 66 3.42 -6.85 -2.69
CA GLU A 66 3.10 -6.80 -4.12
C GLU A 66 1.61 -6.54 -4.34
N ASN A 67 0.74 -7.21 -3.59
CA ASN A 67 -0.70 -7.02 -3.70
C ASN A 67 -1.10 -5.60 -3.31
N LEU A 68 -0.49 -5.02 -2.26
CA LEU A 68 -0.74 -3.65 -1.86
C LEU A 68 -0.30 -2.64 -2.92
N LEU A 69 0.88 -2.84 -3.52
CA LEU A 69 1.39 -2.00 -4.59
C LEU A 69 0.48 -2.04 -5.82
N ASN A 70 -0.02 -3.21 -6.18
CA ASN A 70 -0.96 -3.37 -7.30
C ASN A 70 -2.25 -2.62 -7.02
N LYS A 71 -2.74 -2.65 -5.79
CA LYS A 71 -3.96 -1.92 -5.41
C LYS A 71 -3.77 -0.42 -5.50
N VAL A 72 -2.64 0.10 -5.02
CA VAL A 72 -2.30 1.52 -5.15
C VAL A 72 -2.25 1.93 -6.62
N TYR A 73 -1.61 1.12 -7.46
CA TYR A 73 -1.50 1.39 -8.88
C TYR A 73 -2.87 1.45 -9.57
N GLN A 74 -3.74 0.49 -9.27
CA GLN A 74 -5.10 0.46 -9.84
C GLN A 74 -5.92 1.67 -9.41
N ASP A 75 -5.86 2.02 -8.13
CA ASP A 75 -6.60 3.18 -7.61
C ASP A 75 -6.08 4.48 -8.20
N LEU A 76 -4.77 4.58 -8.43
CA LEU A 76 -4.16 5.74 -9.08
C LEU A 76 -4.68 5.90 -10.51
N ILE A 77 -4.77 4.81 -11.28
CA ILE A 77 -5.30 4.84 -12.63
C ILE A 77 -6.75 5.31 -12.65
N ILE A 78 -7.58 4.79 -11.74
CA ILE A 78 -8.98 5.20 -11.62
C ILE A 78 -9.09 6.68 -11.31
N GLN A 79 -8.28 7.17 -10.37
CA GLN A 79 -8.30 8.57 -9.95
C GLN A 79 -7.89 9.50 -11.09
N MET A 80 -6.84 9.16 -11.83
CA MET A 80 -6.39 9.94 -12.97
C MET A 80 -7.43 9.94 -14.10
N SER A 81 -8.04 8.80 -14.37
CA SER A 81 -9.07 8.68 -15.41
C SER A 81 -10.30 9.54 -15.07
N SER A 82 -10.72 9.53 -13.80
CA SER A 82 -11.86 10.36 -13.36
C SER A 82 -11.56 11.84 -13.53
N ASN A 83 -10.35 12.30 -13.19
CA ASN A 83 -9.97 13.69 -13.36
C ASN A 83 -9.87 14.10 -14.83
N MET A 84 -9.37 13.21 -15.68
CA MET A 84 -9.30 13.45 -17.13
C MET A 84 -10.68 13.57 -17.75
N LEU A 85 -11.64 12.76 -17.30
CA LEU A 85 -13.03 12.85 -17.78
C LEU A 85 -13.66 14.20 -17.43
N ASN A 86 -13.31 14.77 -16.30
CA ASN A 86 -13.80 16.08 -15.88
C ASN A 86 -13.19 17.24 -16.67
N TRP A 87 -12.15 16.97 -17.46
CA TRP A 87 -11.50 17.98 -18.30
C TRP A 87 -12.18 18.16 -19.65
N TRP A 88 -12.92 17.15 -20.11
CA TRP A 88 -13.61 17.17 -21.38
C TRP A 88 -14.98 17.82 -21.22
#